data_3a28871456bcf1872219bb3789df5469
#
_entry.id   3a28871456bcf1872219bb3789df5469
#
_cell.length_a   1.000
_cell.length_b   1.000
_cell.length_c   1.000
_cell.angle_alpha   90.00
_cell.angle_beta   90.00
_cell.angle_gamma   90.00
#
_symmetry.space_group_name_H-M   'P 1'
#
loop_
_entity.id
_entity.type
_entity.pdbx_description
1 polymer ?
#
loop_
_entity_poly.entity_id
_entity_poly.type
_entity_poly.pdbx_seq_one_letter_code
_entity_poly.pdbx_strand_id
1 'polypeptide(L)'
;MADCLHFHFIPVANPIPGRDHQRREAPVATNLPPLPQTFYDRDPRKVARNLLGKLLVRREGRKRRVGRIVEVEAYLDGDPAAHSFAGRTDRNYILWGPPGISYVYFIYGNHFLFNVSCLPDGSAGGVLFRAVEPIEGLAEMAQARGCSLGELRDVRLLTSGPGRLAEAFDITRERDNGKDLTSAKSDLWISEDGFKPRRIAVTPRIGITKAAERPLRYIVVGNRFVSGKMWRG
;
A
#
# COMPACT_ATOMS: atom_id res chain seq x y z
N MET A 1 31.18 16.31 -61.95
CA MET A 1 29.91 17.02 -61.77
C MET A 1 29.30 16.48 -60.50
N ALA A 2 29.36 17.27 -59.46
CA ALA A 2 28.96 16.83 -58.12
C ALA A 2 27.70 17.59 -57.77
N ASP A 3 26.60 16.86 -57.58
CA ASP A 3 25.33 17.42 -57.11
C ASP A 3 25.31 17.58 -55.59
N CYS A 4 25.23 18.82 -55.12
CA CYS A 4 25.04 19.20 -53.73
C CYS A 4 23.59 18.99 -53.32
N LEU A 5 23.31 18.02 -52.45
CA LEU A 5 22.02 17.89 -51.76
C LEU A 5 21.98 18.86 -50.60
N HIS A 6 21.06 19.84 -50.70
CA HIS A 6 20.73 20.80 -49.64
C HIS A 6 19.86 20.09 -48.58
N PHE A 7 20.39 19.92 -47.39
CA PHE A 7 19.61 19.54 -46.21
C PHE A 7 18.91 20.78 -45.64
N HIS A 8 17.57 20.77 -45.72
CA HIS A 8 16.75 21.73 -45.01
C HIS A 8 16.70 21.40 -43.53
N PHE A 9 17.20 22.29 -42.73
CA PHE A 9 17.02 22.26 -41.27
C PHE A 9 15.56 22.58 -40.94
N ILE A 10 14.82 21.62 -40.36
CA ILE A 10 13.53 21.84 -39.73
C ILE A 10 13.80 22.35 -38.31
N PRO A 11 13.28 23.49 -37.87
CA PRO A 11 13.48 23.98 -36.51
C PRO A 11 12.76 23.08 -35.51
N VAL A 12 13.52 22.58 -34.54
CA VAL A 12 13.02 21.84 -33.40
C VAL A 12 12.10 22.74 -32.59
N ALA A 13 10.85 22.37 -32.46
CA ALA A 13 9.87 23.07 -31.64
C ALA A 13 10.33 23.18 -30.19
N ASN A 14 10.22 24.36 -29.61
CA ASN A 14 10.52 24.63 -28.21
C ASN A 14 9.75 23.68 -27.30
N PRO A 15 10.38 23.14 -26.24
CA PRO A 15 9.69 22.31 -25.25
C PRO A 15 8.62 23.15 -24.54
N ILE A 16 7.42 22.63 -24.51
CA ILE A 16 6.28 23.17 -23.75
C ILE A 16 6.74 23.29 -22.28
N PRO A 17 6.60 24.45 -21.62
CA PRO A 17 6.97 24.58 -20.22
C PRO A 17 6.12 23.62 -19.38
N GLY A 18 6.76 22.59 -18.84
CA GLY A 18 6.17 21.68 -17.89
C GLY A 18 5.67 22.48 -16.70
N ARG A 19 4.37 22.42 -16.41
CA ARG A 19 3.82 22.91 -15.15
C ARG A 19 4.46 22.14 -14.02
N ASP A 20 5.40 22.78 -13.38
CA ASP A 20 6.11 22.30 -12.19
C ASP A 20 5.08 22.22 -11.05
N HIS A 21 4.49 21.04 -10.87
CA HIS A 21 3.69 20.73 -9.71
C HIS A 21 4.61 20.29 -8.56
N GLN A 22 5.56 21.15 -8.21
CA GLN A 22 6.16 21.12 -6.88
C GLN A 22 5.10 21.61 -5.88
N ARG A 23 4.12 20.76 -5.56
CA ARG A 23 3.50 20.88 -4.25
C ARG A 23 4.63 20.69 -3.24
N ARG A 24 5.02 21.75 -2.56
CA ARG A 24 5.80 21.65 -1.32
C ARG A 24 4.96 20.81 -0.38
N GLU A 25 5.33 19.54 -0.27
CA GLU A 25 4.73 18.64 0.71
C GLU A 25 5.02 19.25 2.08
N ALA A 26 3.96 19.52 2.85
CA ALA A 26 4.13 19.91 4.24
C ALA A 26 4.92 18.78 4.93
N PRO A 27 5.93 19.10 5.75
CA PRO A 27 6.73 18.08 6.40
C PRO A 27 5.81 17.15 7.20
N VAL A 28 5.97 15.84 6.98
CA VAL A 28 5.23 14.83 7.74
C VAL A 28 5.57 15.02 9.21
N ALA A 29 4.53 15.03 10.06
CA ALA A 29 4.70 15.21 11.49
C ALA A 29 5.79 14.25 12.03
N THR A 30 6.66 14.77 12.89
CA THR A 30 7.74 13.98 13.50
C THR A 30 7.18 12.93 14.46
N ASN A 31 6.06 13.23 15.13
CA ASN A 31 5.37 12.34 16.03
C ASN A 31 4.16 11.71 15.32
N LEU A 32 4.28 10.44 14.96
CA LEU A 32 3.25 9.61 14.34
C LEU A 32 3.01 8.38 15.23
N PRO A 33 2.20 8.49 16.30
CA PRO A 33 1.92 7.35 17.16
C PRO A 33 1.15 6.26 16.41
N PRO A 34 1.33 4.97 16.79
CA PRO A 34 0.53 3.90 16.22
C PRO A 34 -0.95 4.04 16.56
N LEU A 35 -1.82 3.57 15.66
CA LEU A 35 -3.24 3.45 15.95
C LEU A 35 -3.48 2.42 17.06
N PRO A 36 -4.45 2.66 17.97
CA PRO A 36 -4.72 1.75 19.08
C PRO A 36 -5.35 0.44 18.60
N GLN A 37 -5.22 -0.62 19.39
CA GLN A 37 -5.79 -1.93 19.09
C GLN A 37 -7.31 -1.88 18.80
N THR A 38 -8.04 -1.02 19.50
CA THR A 38 -9.49 -0.79 19.29
C THR A 38 -9.84 -0.28 17.89
N PHE A 39 -8.87 0.27 17.16
CA PHE A 39 -9.06 0.63 15.75
C PHE A 39 -9.25 -0.63 14.89
N TYR A 40 -8.59 -1.72 15.20
CA TYR A 40 -8.58 -2.97 14.44
C TYR A 40 -9.62 -3.98 14.96
N ASP A 41 -10.02 -3.88 16.23
CA ASP A 41 -11.04 -4.72 16.87
C ASP A 41 -12.45 -4.40 16.36
N ARG A 42 -12.64 -4.57 15.04
CA ARG A 42 -13.89 -4.24 14.34
C ARG A 42 -14.00 -5.07 13.06
N ASP A 43 -15.21 -5.06 12.48
CA ASP A 43 -15.47 -5.61 11.16
C ASP A 43 -14.42 -5.15 10.14
N PRO A 44 -13.78 -6.08 9.38
CA PRO A 44 -12.76 -5.73 8.39
C PRO A 44 -13.19 -4.70 7.36
N ARG A 45 -14.49 -4.60 7.03
CA ARG A 45 -15.03 -3.58 6.12
C ARG A 45 -14.93 -2.18 6.71
N LYS A 46 -15.19 -2.04 8.02
CA LYS A 46 -15.06 -0.78 8.74
C LYS A 46 -13.58 -0.39 8.88
N VAL A 47 -12.71 -1.37 9.20
CA VAL A 47 -11.27 -1.16 9.29
C VAL A 47 -10.72 -0.74 7.93
N ALA A 48 -11.03 -1.46 6.85
CA ALA A 48 -10.59 -1.16 5.49
C ALA A 48 -10.95 0.26 5.05
N ARG A 49 -12.22 0.66 5.25
CA ARG A 49 -12.66 2.03 4.92
C ARG A 49 -11.90 3.08 5.71
N ASN A 50 -11.64 2.84 7.01
CA ASN A 50 -11.01 3.82 7.89
C ASN A 50 -9.47 3.84 7.78
N LEU A 51 -8.86 2.80 7.20
CA LEU A 51 -7.43 2.77 6.86
C LEU A 51 -7.10 3.69 5.67
N LEU A 52 -8.04 3.95 4.77
CA LEU A 52 -7.79 4.87 3.65
C LEU A 52 -7.48 6.27 4.17
N GLY A 53 -6.38 6.82 3.71
CA GLY A 53 -5.86 8.12 4.14
C GLY A 53 -4.93 8.06 5.36
N LYS A 54 -4.87 6.94 6.09
CA LYS A 54 -3.89 6.72 7.16
C LYS A 54 -2.49 6.52 6.59
N LEU A 55 -1.49 6.54 7.44
CA LEU A 55 -0.08 6.45 7.09
C LEU A 55 0.48 5.08 7.46
N LEU A 56 1.04 4.36 6.50
CA LEU A 56 1.94 3.25 6.76
C LEU A 56 3.33 3.81 7.02
N VAL A 57 3.93 3.45 8.15
CA VAL A 57 5.23 3.96 8.59
C VAL A 57 6.18 2.78 8.85
N ARG A 58 7.37 2.84 8.27
CA ARG A 58 8.52 1.99 8.59
C ARG A 58 9.66 2.87 9.07
N ARG A 59 10.28 2.54 10.20
CA ARG A 59 11.45 3.22 10.75
C ARG A 59 12.65 2.27 10.84
N GLU A 60 13.78 2.70 10.33
CA GLU A 60 15.04 1.97 10.40
C GLU A 60 16.16 2.91 10.87
N GLY A 61 16.43 2.88 12.17
CA GLY A 61 17.31 3.84 12.79
C GLY A 61 16.78 5.27 12.63
N ARG A 62 17.54 6.11 11.90
CA ARG A 62 17.14 7.50 11.62
C ARG A 62 16.32 7.64 10.31
N LYS A 63 16.29 6.60 9.48
CA LYS A 63 15.54 6.61 8.22
C LYS A 63 14.09 6.24 8.46
N ARG A 64 13.20 6.85 7.71
CA ARG A 64 11.76 6.61 7.78
C ARG A 64 11.18 6.54 6.37
N ARG A 65 10.32 5.56 6.13
CA ARG A 65 9.49 5.44 4.94
C ARG A 65 8.04 5.68 5.37
N VAL A 66 7.37 6.62 4.73
CA VAL A 66 5.96 6.93 5.02
C VAL A 66 5.17 6.91 3.73
N GLY A 67 4.04 6.22 3.72
CA GLY A 67 3.11 6.19 2.60
C GLY A 67 1.66 6.30 3.06
N ARG A 68 0.87 7.13 2.36
CA ARG A 68 -0.56 7.25 2.59
C ARG A 68 -1.29 6.07 1.97
N ILE A 69 -2.07 5.36 2.76
CA ILE A 69 -2.84 4.20 2.33
C ILE A 69 -3.96 4.67 1.39
N VAL A 70 -3.96 4.18 0.16
CA VAL A 70 -4.91 4.58 -0.89
C VAL A 70 -5.73 3.43 -1.45
N GLU A 71 -5.32 2.18 -1.16
CA GLU A 71 -6.02 0.98 -1.60
C GLU A 71 -5.82 -0.16 -0.61
N VAL A 72 -6.93 -0.82 -0.24
CA VAL A 72 -6.95 -1.99 0.64
C VAL A 72 -8.07 -2.95 0.23
N GLU A 73 -7.98 -4.22 0.69
CA GLU A 73 -9.05 -5.21 0.53
C GLU A 73 -9.42 -5.84 1.87
N ALA A 74 -10.73 -5.93 2.13
CA ALA A 74 -11.24 -6.61 3.32
C ALA A 74 -11.46 -8.11 3.06
N TYR A 75 -11.10 -8.92 4.03
CA TYR A 75 -11.31 -10.37 4.08
C TYR A 75 -12.04 -10.71 5.37
N LEU A 76 -13.27 -11.24 5.22
CA LEU A 76 -14.20 -11.46 6.33
C LEU A 76 -14.07 -12.87 6.88
N ASP A 77 -14.59 -13.09 8.05
CA ASP A 77 -14.85 -14.45 8.53
C ASP A 77 -15.85 -15.14 7.61
N GLY A 78 -15.59 -16.42 7.28
CA GLY A 78 -16.41 -17.19 6.32
C GLY A 78 -16.33 -16.71 4.86
N ASP A 79 -15.39 -15.82 4.50
CA ASP A 79 -15.17 -15.39 3.12
C ASP A 79 -14.41 -16.47 2.34
N PRO A 80 -14.99 -17.04 1.24
CA PRO A 80 -14.35 -18.10 0.46
C PRO A 80 -12.98 -17.72 -0.14
N ALA A 81 -12.67 -16.42 -0.26
CA ALA A 81 -11.38 -15.92 -0.72
C ALA A 81 -10.39 -15.66 0.41
N ALA A 82 -10.81 -15.72 1.68
CA ALA A 82 -9.93 -15.52 2.83
C ALA A 82 -9.05 -16.74 3.08
N HIS A 83 -7.81 -16.52 3.52
CA HIS A 83 -6.93 -17.61 3.96
C HIS A 83 -7.47 -18.37 5.19
N SER A 84 -8.37 -17.75 5.95
CA SER A 84 -9.05 -18.34 7.09
C SER A 84 -10.21 -19.26 6.73
N PHE A 85 -10.71 -19.25 5.48
CA PHE A 85 -11.92 -19.98 5.08
C PHE A 85 -11.85 -21.50 5.35
N ALA A 86 -10.69 -22.10 5.12
CA ALA A 86 -10.46 -23.54 5.36
C ALA A 86 -10.11 -23.89 6.83
N GLY A 87 -10.22 -22.91 7.73
CA GLY A 87 -9.88 -23.08 9.14
C GLY A 87 -8.48 -22.60 9.49
N ARG A 88 -8.15 -22.74 10.79
CA ARG A 88 -6.86 -22.31 11.37
C ARG A 88 -5.75 -23.31 11.03
N THR A 89 -4.60 -22.78 10.63
CA THR A 89 -3.38 -23.53 10.34
C THR A 89 -2.17 -22.77 10.90
N ASP A 90 -0.99 -23.40 10.95
CA ASP A 90 0.28 -22.75 11.37
C ASP A 90 0.68 -21.59 10.45
N ARG A 91 0.13 -21.54 9.25
CA ARG A 91 0.39 -20.44 8.31
C ARG A 91 -0.44 -19.20 8.61
N ASN A 92 -1.68 -19.36 9.03
CA ASN A 92 -2.67 -18.28 9.10
C ASN A 92 -3.21 -18.03 10.52
N TYR A 93 -2.66 -18.67 11.56
CA TYR A 93 -3.13 -18.57 12.95
C TYR A 93 -3.23 -17.13 13.47
N ILE A 94 -2.39 -16.23 12.94
CA ILE A 94 -2.38 -14.79 13.28
C ILE A 94 -3.74 -14.13 13.03
N LEU A 95 -4.48 -14.59 12.02
CA LEU A 95 -5.79 -14.02 11.68
C LEU A 95 -6.86 -14.28 12.75
N TRP A 96 -6.66 -15.27 13.64
CA TRP A 96 -7.52 -15.55 14.80
C TRP A 96 -6.97 -15.02 16.12
N GLY A 97 -5.80 -14.38 16.09
CA GLY A 97 -5.20 -13.77 17.25
C GLY A 97 -5.70 -12.35 17.50
N PRO A 98 -5.03 -11.63 18.41
CA PRO A 98 -5.38 -10.26 18.73
C PRO A 98 -5.45 -9.37 17.47
N PRO A 99 -6.37 -8.39 17.41
CA PRO A 99 -6.42 -7.44 16.31
C PRO A 99 -5.23 -6.48 16.32
N GLY A 100 -4.83 -6.02 15.12
CA GLY A 100 -3.69 -5.12 14.97
C GLY A 100 -2.34 -5.81 14.79
N ILE A 101 -2.34 -7.13 14.59
CA ILE A 101 -1.12 -7.90 14.32
C ILE A 101 -0.93 -8.05 12.82
N SER A 102 0.31 -7.89 12.34
CA SER A 102 0.64 -8.07 10.93
C SER A 102 0.59 -9.53 10.51
N TYR A 103 -0.03 -9.80 9.37
CA TYR A 103 0.00 -11.10 8.72
C TYR A 103 0.67 -10.96 7.35
N VAL A 104 1.86 -11.56 7.24
CA VAL A 104 2.67 -11.50 6.01
C VAL A 104 2.81 -12.90 5.43
N TYR A 105 2.49 -13.06 4.15
CA TYR A 105 2.65 -14.32 3.45
C TYR A 105 3.31 -14.17 2.09
N PHE A 106 3.94 -15.24 1.62
CA PHE A 106 4.62 -15.31 0.35
C PHE A 106 3.70 -15.86 -0.74
N ILE A 107 3.71 -15.24 -1.93
CA ILE A 107 2.86 -15.62 -3.05
C ILE A 107 3.64 -15.56 -4.38
N TYR A 108 3.25 -16.38 -5.34
CA TYR A 108 3.81 -16.45 -6.70
C TYR A 108 5.33 -16.67 -6.77
N GLY A 109 5.97 -17.13 -5.70
CA GLY A 109 7.40 -17.40 -5.66
C GLY A 109 8.32 -16.17 -5.61
N ASN A 110 7.77 -14.95 -5.56
CA ASN A 110 8.57 -13.72 -5.63
C ASN A 110 8.07 -12.52 -4.84
N HIS A 111 6.89 -12.59 -4.19
CA HIS A 111 6.34 -11.44 -3.48
C HIS A 111 5.82 -11.77 -2.09
N PHE A 112 6.02 -10.86 -1.15
CA PHE A 112 5.31 -10.84 0.11
C PHE A 112 4.07 -9.96 0.02
N LEU A 113 2.99 -10.35 0.72
CA LEU A 113 1.78 -9.54 0.86
C LEU A 113 1.53 -9.25 2.34
N PHE A 114 1.25 -7.99 2.63
CA PHE A 114 1.10 -7.46 3.97
C PHE A 114 -0.36 -7.20 4.32
N ASN A 115 -0.79 -7.76 5.46
CA ASN A 115 -2.14 -7.61 6.00
C ASN A 115 -2.07 -7.23 7.48
N VAL A 116 -3.19 -6.76 8.02
CA VAL A 116 -3.42 -6.59 9.45
C VAL A 116 -4.62 -7.42 9.89
N SER A 117 -4.50 -8.12 11.04
CA SER A 117 -5.62 -8.85 11.67
C SER A 117 -6.68 -7.89 12.21
N CYS A 118 -7.93 -8.31 12.12
CA CYS A 118 -9.11 -7.60 12.59
C CYS A 118 -10.00 -8.56 13.40
N LEU A 119 -11.02 -8.01 14.06
CA LEU A 119 -11.94 -8.73 14.91
C LEU A 119 -11.33 -9.13 16.28
N PRO A 120 -12.17 -9.45 17.28
CA PRO A 120 -11.72 -9.95 18.56
C PRO A 120 -10.91 -11.25 18.42
N ASP A 121 -10.04 -11.50 19.38
CA ASP A 121 -9.31 -12.76 19.50
C ASP A 121 -10.26 -13.96 19.41
N GLY A 122 -9.87 -14.96 18.62
CA GLY A 122 -10.71 -16.13 18.32
C GLY A 122 -11.59 -16.01 17.08
N SER A 123 -11.71 -14.82 16.47
CA SER A 123 -12.43 -14.56 15.21
C SER A 123 -11.46 -14.22 14.09
N ALA A 124 -11.69 -14.73 12.89
CA ALA A 124 -10.75 -14.56 11.78
C ALA A 124 -11.18 -13.44 10.82
N GLY A 125 -10.33 -12.46 10.65
CA GLY A 125 -10.55 -11.41 9.68
C GLY A 125 -9.30 -10.58 9.46
N GLY A 126 -9.23 -9.89 8.31
CA GLY A 126 -8.07 -9.06 8.03
C GLY A 126 -8.27 -8.08 6.89
N VAL A 127 -7.31 -7.18 6.76
CA VAL A 127 -7.25 -6.20 5.66
C VAL A 127 -5.89 -6.29 4.98
N LEU A 128 -5.90 -6.55 3.67
CA LEU A 128 -4.73 -6.53 2.80
C LEU A 128 -4.43 -5.09 2.36
N PHE A 129 -3.19 -4.66 2.51
CA PHE A 129 -2.69 -3.39 1.96
C PHE A 129 -2.26 -3.60 0.50
N ARG A 130 -2.80 -2.78 -0.41
CA ARG A 130 -2.55 -2.94 -1.84
C ARG A 130 -1.72 -1.83 -2.45
N ALA A 131 -1.92 -0.59 -2.02
CA ALA A 131 -1.15 0.53 -2.51
C ALA A 131 -1.10 1.67 -1.50
N VAL A 132 0.02 2.39 -1.51
CA VAL A 132 0.21 3.64 -0.80
C VAL A 132 0.73 4.72 -1.75
N GLU A 133 0.38 5.98 -1.48
CA GLU A 133 1.03 7.14 -2.05
C GLU A 133 2.28 7.43 -1.20
N PRO A 134 3.51 7.31 -1.74
CA PRO A 134 4.72 7.56 -0.99
C PRO A 134 4.83 9.05 -0.62
N ILE A 135 5.16 9.35 0.64
CA ILE A 135 5.25 10.72 1.17
C ILE A 135 6.68 11.02 1.62
N GLU A 136 7.33 10.07 2.27
CA GLU A 136 8.69 10.23 2.81
C GLU A 136 9.50 8.97 2.57
N GLY A 137 10.82 9.12 2.34
CA GLY A 137 11.72 7.97 2.17
C GLY A 137 11.60 7.32 0.78
N LEU A 138 11.30 8.09 -0.28
CA LEU A 138 11.15 7.55 -1.63
C LEU A 138 12.45 6.90 -2.13
N ALA A 139 13.61 7.49 -1.82
CA ALA A 139 14.91 6.93 -2.19
C ALA A 139 15.16 5.58 -1.50
N GLU A 140 14.84 5.48 -0.21
CA GLU A 140 14.91 4.23 0.56
C GLU A 140 13.94 3.16 0.04
N MET A 141 12.73 3.57 -0.39
CA MET A 141 11.76 2.68 -1.02
C MET A 141 12.27 2.15 -2.37
N ALA A 142 12.88 2.99 -3.19
CA ALA A 142 13.48 2.57 -4.46
C ALA A 142 14.67 1.63 -4.23
N GLN A 143 15.54 1.95 -3.28
CA GLN A 143 16.67 1.09 -2.89
C GLN A 143 16.20 -0.30 -2.43
N ALA A 144 15.17 -0.37 -1.58
CA ALA A 144 14.59 -1.63 -1.12
C ALA A 144 14.02 -2.48 -2.28
N ARG A 145 13.61 -1.83 -3.37
CA ARG A 145 13.16 -2.48 -4.61
C ARG A 145 14.28 -2.75 -5.62
N GLY A 146 15.54 -2.56 -5.23
CA GLY A 146 16.70 -2.81 -6.10
C GLY A 146 16.82 -1.83 -7.27
N CYS A 147 16.28 -0.61 -7.16
CA CYS A 147 16.36 0.42 -8.20
C CYS A 147 16.63 1.81 -7.59
N SER A 148 16.94 2.79 -8.44
CA SER A 148 16.97 4.21 -8.07
C SER A 148 15.70 4.93 -8.52
N LEU A 149 15.40 6.08 -7.92
CA LEU A 149 14.24 6.89 -8.33
C LEU A 149 14.35 7.36 -9.79
N GLY A 150 15.55 7.63 -10.29
CA GLY A 150 15.79 8.06 -11.67
C GLY A 150 15.53 6.97 -12.71
N GLU A 151 15.56 5.69 -12.33
CA GLU A 151 15.28 4.55 -13.20
C GLU A 151 13.78 4.25 -13.33
N LEU A 152 12.95 4.81 -12.43
CA LEU A 152 11.51 4.60 -12.48
C LEU A 152 10.87 5.44 -13.59
N ARG A 153 10.30 4.77 -14.59
CA ARG A 153 9.50 5.44 -15.65
C ARG A 153 8.30 6.21 -15.07
N ASP A 154 7.78 5.74 -13.94
CA ASP A 154 6.65 6.31 -13.24
C ASP A 154 6.80 6.00 -11.74
N VAL A 155 6.77 7.02 -10.91
CA VAL A 155 6.85 6.89 -9.45
C VAL A 155 5.73 6.01 -8.86
N ARG A 156 4.61 5.84 -9.56
CA ARG A 156 3.55 4.88 -9.17
C ARG A 156 4.07 3.45 -9.07
N LEU A 157 5.06 3.09 -9.90
CA LEU A 157 5.65 1.76 -9.88
C LEU A 157 6.37 1.45 -8.56
N LEU A 158 6.61 2.46 -7.74
CA LEU A 158 7.25 2.29 -6.45
C LEU A 158 6.36 1.51 -5.46
N THR A 159 5.07 1.85 -5.36
CA THR A 159 4.18 1.38 -4.29
C THR A 159 2.77 0.98 -4.74
N SER A 160 2.47 1.04 -6.03
CA SER A 160 1.16 0.67 -6.59
C SER A 160 1.11 -0.84 -6.85
N GLY A 161 0.40 -1.56 -6.01
CA GLY A 161 0.26 -3.01 -5.98
C GLY A 161 0.87 -3.64 -4.71
N PRO A 162 0.26 -4.74 -4.20
CA PRO A 162 0.58 -5.27 -2.87
C PRO A 162 2.02 -5.78 -2.75
N GLY A 163 2.55 -6.44 -3.78
CA GLY A 163 3.96 -6.88 -3.81
C GLY A 163 4.93 -5.70 -3.81
N ARG A 164 4.69 -4.70 -4.68
CA ARG A 164 5.52 -3.50 -4.75
C ARG A 164 5.51 -2.71 -3.44
N LEU A 165 4.36 -2.60 -2.79
CA LEU A 165 4.22 -1.99 -1.49
C LEU A 165 5.09 -2.73 -0.45
N ALA A 166 4.99 -4.06 -0.39
CA ALA A 166 5.78 -4.85 0.55
C ALA A 166 7.28 -4.69 0.31
N GLU A 167 7.74 -4.77 -0.94
CA GLU A 167 9.14 -4.54 -1.31
C GLU A 167 9.61 -3.13 -0.93
N ALA A 168 8.83 -2.09 -1.27
CA ALA A 168 9.20 -0.70 -0.98
C ALA A 168 9.34 -0.42 0.52
N PHE A 169 8.54 -1.09 1.35
CA PHE A 169 8.61 -0.97 2.81
C PHE A 169 9.51 -2.04 3.46
N ASP A 170 10.23 -2.84 2.66
CA ASP A 170 11.09 -3.92 3.12
C ASP A 170 10.34 -4.86 4.09
N ILE A 171 9.12 -5.22 3.71
CA ILE A 171 8.25 -6.12 4.48
C ILE A 171 8.48 -7.55 4.03
N THR A 172 8.93 -8.38 4.94
CA THR A 172 9.13 -9.81 4.73
C THR A 172 8.40 -10.64 5.78
N ARG A 173 8.15 -11.92 5.46
CA ARG A 173 7.54 -12.83 6.43
C ARG A 173 8.41 -13.02 7.66
N GLU A 174 9.70 -13.18 7.48
CA GLU A 174 10.66 -13.41 8.55
C GLU A 174 10.70 -12.24 9.54
N ARG A 175 10.72 -11.03 9.02
CA ARG A 175 10.86 -9.81 9.81
C ARG A 175 9.56 -9.33 10.44
N ASP A 176 8.44 -9.47 9.71
CA ASP A 176 7.24 -8.70 10.01
C ASP A 176 5.99 -9.54 10.28
N ASN A 177 6.00 -10.85 10.03
CA ASN A 177 4.84 -11.68 10.33
C ASN A 177 4.67 -11.83 11.86
N GLY A 178 3.51 -11.50 12.39
CA GLY A 178 3.23 -11.51 13.82
C GLY A 178 3.66 -10.24 14.58
N LYS A 179 4.08 -9.18 13.85
CA LYS A 179 4.46 -7.90 14.47
C LYS A 179 3.23 -7.14 14.97
N ASP A 180 3.30 -6.62 16.17
CA ASP A 180 2.26 -5.76 16.75
C ASP A 180 2.35 -4.35 16.17
N LEU A 181 1.38 -3.98 15.33
CA LEU A 181 1.29 -2.67 14.69
C LEU A 181 0.73 -1.58 15.61
N THR A 182 0.29 -1.95 16.82
CA THR A 182 -0.28 -1.03 17.83
C THR A 182 0.76 -0.59 18.86
N SER A 183 1.92 -1.26 18.86
CA SER A 183 3.00 -1.00 19.81
C SER A 183 3.83 0.22 19.43
N ALA A 184 4.05 1.13 20.37
CA ALA A 184 4.97 2.26 20.21
C ALA A 184 6.45 1.82 20.02
N LYS A 185 6.78 0.56 20.32
CA LYS A 185 8.10 -0.04 20.11
C LYS A 185 8.28 -0.65 18.74
N SER A 186 7.19 -0.78 17.95
CA SER A 186 7.25 -1.34 16.60
C SER A 186 8.04 -0.43 15.65
N ASP A 187 8.77 -1.05 14.73
CA ASP A 187 9.44 -0.37 13.62
C ASP A 187 8.56 -0.33 12.35
N LEU A 188 7.38 -0.97 12.39
CA LEU A 188 6.35 -0.94 11.35
C LEU A 188 4.99 -0.72 12.02
N TRP A 189 4.28 0.34 11.66
CA TRP A 189 2.97 0.64 12.23
C TRP A 189 2.10 1.48 11.29
N ILE A 190 0.82 1.63 11.66
CA ILE A 190 -0.12 2.53 11.00
C ILE A 190 -0.37 3.72 11.92
N SER A 191 -0.34 4.93 11.36
CA SER A 191 -0.58 6.18 12.06
C SER A 191 -1.59 7.05 11.34
N GLU A 192 -1.88 8.22 11.90
CA GLU A 192 -2.75 9.22 11.28
C GLU A 192 -2.20 10.64 11.41
N ASP A 193 -2.54 11.49 10.45
CA ASP A 193 -2.20 12.91 10.39
C ASP A 193 -3.42 13.82 10.23
N GLY A 194 -4.62 13.28 10.48
CA GLY A 194 -5.89 14.00 10.32
C GLY A 194 -6.41 14.06 8.88
N PHE A 195 -5.66 13.58 7.89
CA PHE A 195 -6.13 13.56 6.50
C PHE A 195 -7.34 12.64 6.32
N LYS A 196 -8.34 13.12 5.57
CA LYS A 196 -9.54 12.34 5.19
C LYS A 196 -9.72 12.38 3.67
N PRO A 197 -9.81 11.22 2.99
CA PRO A 197 -10.11 11.18 1.56
C PRO A 197 -11.45 11.85 1.25
N ARG A 198 -11.51 12.66 0.20
CA ARG A 198 -12.77 13.30 -0.24
C ARG A 198 -13.81 12.30 -0.73
N ARG A 199 -13.35 11.28 -1.47
CA ARG A 199 -14.22 10.24 -2.06
C ARG A 199 -13.55 8.88 -1.93
N ILE A 200 -14.33 7.88 -1.52
CA ILE A 200 -13.93 6.48 -1.45
C ILE A 200 -14.89 5.70 -2.35
N ALA A 201 -14.35 4.81 -3.19
CA ALA A 201 -15.14 3.82 -3.89
C ALA A 201 -14.92 2.43 -3.32
N VAL A 202 -15.93 1.58 -3.45
CA VAL A 202 -15.88 0.17 -3.08
C VAL A 202 -16.12 -0.64 -4.35
N THR A 203 -15.21 -1.53 -4.67
CA THR A 203 -15.17 -2.28 -5.93
C THR A 203 -14.89 -3.76 -5.65
N PRO A 204 -15.06 -4.65 -6.63
CA PRO A 204 -14.56 -6.01 -6.55
C PRO A 204 -13.05 -6.07 -6.26
N ARG A 205 -12.63 -7.14 -5.56
CA ARG A 205 -11.22 -7.43 -5.26
C ARG A 205 -10.47 -7.88 -6.53
N ILE A 206 -9.13 -7.75 -6.51
CA ILE A 206 -8.28 -8.08 -7.65
C ILE A 206 -7.41 -9.30 -7.36
N GLY A 207 -7.28 -10.19 -8.33
CA GLY A 207 -6.37 -11.35 -8.26
C GLY A 207 -6.91 -12.52 -7.45
N ILE A 208 -8.21 -12.59 -7.23
CA ILE A 208 -8.91 -13.71 -6.60
C ILE A 208 -9.93 -14.34 -7.56
N THR A 209 -10.24 -15.62 -7.36
CA THR A 209 -11.21 -16.36 -8.17
C THR A 209 -12.49 -16.68 -7.40
N LYS A 210 -12.39 -16.84 -6.06
CA LYS A 210 -13.55 -17.12 -5.21
C LYS A 210 -14.16 -15.82 -4.71
N ALA A 211 -15.48 -15.71 -4.71
CA ALA A 211 -16.22 -14.51 -4.28
C ALA A 211 -15.66 -13.21 -4.88
N ALA A 212 -15.20 -13.28 -6.15
CA ALA A 212 -14.54 -12.18 -6.84
C ALA A 212 -15.48 -10.99 -7.08
N GLU A 213 -16.79 -11.24 -7.20
CA GLU A 213 -17.84 -10.25 -7.40
C GLU A 213 -18.10 -9.37 -6.18
N ARG A 214 -17.69 -9.82 -4.98
CA ARG A 214 -17.96 -9.08 -3.73
C ARG A 214 -17.23 -7.75 -3.69
N PRO A 215 -17.92 -6.63 -3.41
CA PRO A 215 -17.32 -5.29 -3.35
C PRO A 215 -16.58 -5.08 -2.02
N LEU A 216 -15.41 -5.68 -1.89
CA LEU A 216 -14.59 -5.66 -0.67
C LEU A 216 -13.21 -5.01 -0.87
N ARG A 217 -12.98 -4.34 -2.00
CA ARG A 217 -11.81 -3.51 -2.26
C ARG A 217 -12.19 -2.05 -2.14
N TYR A 218 -11.45 -1.32 -1.31
CA TYR A 218 -11.66 0.08 -0.98
C TYR A 218 -10.54 0.92 -1.57
N ILE A 219 -10.89 2.01 -2.26
CA ILE A 219 -9.93 2.89 -2.94
C ILE A 219 -10.22 4.36 -2.71
N VAL A 220 -9.18 5.18 -2.68
CA VAL A 220 -9.29 6.64 -2.74
C VAL A 220 -9.49 7.05 -4.19
N VAL A 221 -10.67 7.60 -4.51
CA VAL A 221 -11.04 7.99 -5.88
C VAL A 221 -10.11 9.08 -6.40
N GLY A 222 -9.55 8.87 -7.61
CA GLY A 222 -8.68 9.84 -8.27
C GLY A 222 -7.24 9.83 -7.79
N ASN A 223 -6.87 9.02 -6.79
CA ASN A 223 -5.47 8.89 -6.40
C ASN A 223 -4.72 8.05 -7.44
N ARG A 224 -3.62 8.60 -7.97
CA ARG A 224 -2.84 7.99 -9.05
C ARG A 224 -2.12 6.68 -8.65
N PHE A 225 -1.91 6.44 -7.35
CA PHE A 225 -1.23 5.25 -6.85
C PHE A 225 -2.14 4.03 -6.68
N VAL A 226 -3.46 4.18 -6.84
CA VAL A 226 -4.39 3.03 -6.86
C VAL A 226 -3.97 2.05 -7.95
N SER A 227 -3.88 0.75 -7.61
CA SER A 227 -3.37 -0.30 -8.51
C SER A 227 -4.38 -0.70 -9.58
N GLY A 228 -3.88 -1.25 -10.70
CA GLY A 228 -4.70 -1.66 -11.84
C GLY A 228 -5.03 -0.51 -12.81
N LYS A 229 -6.09 -0.68 -13.61
CA LYS A 229 -6.57 0.37 -14.51
C LYS A 229 -7.08 1.56 -13.67
N MET A 230 -6.71 2.78 -14.08
CA MET A 230 -7.11 3.99 -13.37
C MET A 230 -8.64 4.09 -13.33
N TRP A 231 -9.19 3.98 -12.12
CA TRP A 231 -10.61 4.14 -11.91
C TRP A 231 -10.95 5.62 -11.94
N ARG A 232 -11.72 6.06 -12.93
CA ARG A 232 -12.05 7.47 -13.13
C ARG A 232 -13.44 7.87 -12.59
N GLY A 233 -14.17 6.90 -11.99
CA GLY A 233 -15.46 7.15 -11.32
C GLY A 233 -16.58 7.53 -12.26
#